data_b8515406635afcae4568032cac382fce
#
_entry.id   b8515406635afcae4568032cac382fce
#
_cell.length_a   1.000
_cell.length_b   1.000
_cell.length_c   1.000
_cell.angle_alpha   90.00
_cell.angle_beta   90.00
_cell.angle_gamma   90.00
#
_symmetry.space_group_name_H-M   'P 1'
#
loop_
_entity.id
_entity.type
_entity.pdbx_description
1 polymer ?
#
loop_
_entity_poly.entity_id
_entity_poly.type
_entity_poly.pdbx_seq_one_letter_code
_entity_poly.pdbx_strand_id
1 'polypeptide(L)'
;IVLQPSAFSDNRSLKNLLMLTAIRTDKAKVTGYIERLSGYDVDEIAKIAIDHGLFEEAFQIYSKAGQNTDAMDVLVEHIVSIDRAQHFANKLNLPEIWSRLGKAQLDGLRVKDAMDSYVRAEDPSNFEEVIEIAERAGREEELIRYLQMARKLTREPKIDTEYAYCLAKAHRLSDMEEFLSMTNVADVLHVGEKCFNDGLYEASRLLFSSV
;
A
#
# COMPACT_ATOMS: atom_id res chain seq x y z
N ILE A 1 13.07 27.09 35.04
CA ILE A 1 14.31 26.32 35.27
C ILE A 1 15.04 26.28 33.93
N VAL A 2 16.11 27.07 33.83
CA VAL A 2 17.01 27.06 32.65
C VAL A 2 17.93 25.86 32.83
N LEU A 3 17.64 24.75 32.15
CA LEU A 3 18.49 23.60 32.12
C LEU A 3 19.76 23.94 31.32
N GLN A 4 20.92 23.74 31.90
CA GLN A 4 22.20 23.95 31.17
C GLN A 4 22.26 23.03 29.95
N PRO A 5 22.61 23.56 28.76
CA PRO A 5 22.54 22.81 27.49
C PRO A 5 23.37 21.53 27.46
N SER A 6 24.48 21.44 28.18
CA SER A 6 25.42 20.33 28.09
C SER A 6 25.00 19.03 28.82
N ALA A 7 24.27 19.13 29.92
CA ALA A 7 23.86 17.93 30.68
C ALA A 7 22.57 17.27 30.10
N PHE A 8 21.82 18.03 29.34
CA PHE A 8 20.54 17.57 28.76
C PHE A 8 20.72 16.98 27.37
N SER A 9 21.72 17.45 26.60
CA SER A 9 21.95 17.04 25.22
C SER A 9 22.25 15.56 25.03
N ASP A 10 22.83 14.92 26.02
CA ASP A 10 23.32 13.52 25.91
C ASP A 10 22.51 12.50 26.73
N ASN A 11 21.51 12.95 27.50
CA ASN A 11 20.75 12.05 28.37
C ASN A 11 19.39 11.65 27.77
N ARG A 12 19.36 10.48 27.08
CA ARG A 12 18.16 9.91 26.47
C ARG A 12 17.00 9.75 27.46
N SER A 13 17.31 9.26 28.68
CA SER A 13 16.30 9.01 29.69
C SER A 13 15.60 10.29 30.16
N LEU A 14 16.33 11.42 30.29
CA LEU A 14 15.75 12.71 30.62
C LEU A 14 14.87 13.24 29.50
N LYS A 15 15.26 13.03 28.23
CA LYS A 15 14.43 13.41 27.08
C LYS A 15 13.14 12.60 27.01
N ASN A 16 13.23 11.29 27.22
CA ASN A 16 12.06 10.42 27.32
C ASN A 16 11.13 10.89 28.44
N LEU A 17 11.66 11.12 29.64
CA LEU A 17 10.86 11.57 30.76
C LEU A 17 10.16 12.91 30.49
N LEU A 18 10.85 13.85 29.83
CA LEU A 18 10.27 15.15 29.45
C LEU A 18 9.13 14.98 28.45
N MET A 19 9.33 14.18 27.40
CA MET A 19 8.31 13.88 26.41
C MET A 19 7.09 13.19 27.03
N LEU A 20 7.31 12.16 27.83
CA LEU A 20 6.26 11.41 28.54
C LEU A 20 5.46 12.31 29.48
N THR A 21 6.15 13.20 30.22
CA THR A 21 5.49 14.14 31.11
C THR A 21 4.64 15.12 30.31
N ALA A 22 5.14 15.66 29.20
CA ALA A 22 4.39 16.57 28.34
C ALA A 22 3.15 15.92 27.75
N ILE A 23 3.26 14.70 27.22
CA ILE A 23 2.13 13.93 26.67
C ILE A 23 1.02 13.77 27.72
N ARG A 24 1.38 13.54 28.97
CA ARG A 24 0.42 13.29 30.06
C ARG A 24 -0.18 14.55 30.67
N THR A 25 0.58 15.65 30.72
CA THR A 25 0.18 16.85 31.51
C THR A 25 -0.05 18.09 30.68
N ASP A 26 0.64 18.26 29.56
CA ASP A 26 0.60 19.49 28.75
C ASP A 26 0.82 19.19 27.27
N LYS A 27 -0.23 18.69 26.64
CA LYS A 27 -0.24 18.30 25.23
C LYS A 27 0.21 19.42 24.28
N ALA A 28 -0.07 20.66 24.63
CA ALA A 28 0.30 21.82 23.81
C ALA A 28 1.82 22.02 23.65
N LYS A 29 2.62 21.47 24.58
CA LYS A 29 4.08 21.56 24.53
C LYS A 29 4.74 20.44 23.73
N VAL A 30 4.01 19.35 23.44
CA VAL A 30 4.58 18.15 22.79
C VAL A 30 5.16 18.52 21.43
N THR A 31 4.44 19.21 20.58
CA THR A 31 4.90 19.65 19.25
C THR A 31 6.20 20.45 19.35
N GLY A 32 6.29 21.41 20.29
CA GLY A 32 7.50 22.20 20.49
C GLY A 32 8.71 21.37 20.98
N TYR A 33 8.48 20.29 21.73
CA TYR A 33 9.55 19.36 22.12
C TYR A 33 9.95 18.44 20.97
N ILE A 34 9.00 17.97 20.14
CA ILE A 34 9.29 17.19 18.93
C ILE A 34 10.24 17.99 18.02
N GLU A 35 10.00 19.28 17.82
CA GLU A 35 10.83 20.14 16.98
C GLU A 35 12.27 20.31 17.51
N ARG A 36 12.43 20.48 18.82
CA ARG A 36 13.69 20.85 19.46
C ARG A 36 14.54 19.70 19.94
N LEU A 37 13.92 18.57 20.31
CA LEU A 37 14.62 17.42 20.85
C LEU A 37 14.93 16.39 19.78
N SER A 38 16.06 15.70 19.98
CA SER A 38 16.46 14.53 19.20
C SER A 38 17.12 13.50 20.13
N GLY A 39 17.14 12.23 19.70
CA GLY A 39 17.78 11.16 20.46
C GLY A 39 16.99 10.67 21.67
N TYR A 40 15.66 10.82 21.68
CA TYR A 40 14.73 10.12 22.55
C TYR A 40 14.33 8.76 21.94
N ASP A 41 13.58 7.95 22.66
CA ASP A 41 13.06 6.67 22.18
C ASP A 41 11.83 6.93 21.30
N VAL A 42 12.02 6.85 19.99
CA VAL A 42 11.00 7.19 19.01
C VAL A 42 9.80 6.27 19.13
N ASP A 43 10.02 4.95 19.19
CA ASP A 43 8.95 3.96 19.22
C ASP A 43 8.12 4.04 20.51
N GLU A 44 8.80 4.16 21.66
CA GLU A 44 8.13 4.29 22.95
C GLU A 44 7.28 5.57 23.00
N ILE A 45 7.87 6.70 22.61
CA ILE A 45 7.20 8.00 22.71
C ILE A 45 6.04 8.12 21.73
N ALA A 46 6.21 7.64 20.49
CA ALA A 46 5.16 7.68 19.49
C ALA A 46 3.98 6.76 19.86
N LYS A 47 4.24 5.54 20.36
CA LYS A 47 3.17 4.64 20.85
C LYS A 47 2.38 5.29 21.99
N ILE A 48 3.06 5.89 22.96
CA ILE A 48 2.39 6.57 24.08
C ILE A 48 1.61 7.81 23.57
N ALA A 49 2.10 8.52 22.56
CA ALA A 49 1.35 9.60 21.94
C ALA A 49 0.05 9.09 21.28
N ILE A 50 0.11 7.96 20.57
CA ILE A 50 -1.07 7.29 19.98
C ILE A 50 -2.07 6.90 21.06
N ASP A 51 -1.61 6.26 22.15
CA ASP A 51 -2.46 5.85 23.28
C ASP A 51 -3.18 7.03 23.97
N HIS A 52 -2.60 8.23 23.87
CA HIS A 52 -3.19 9.47 24.41
C HIS A 52 -3.97 10.28 23.35
N GLY A 53 -4.16 9.74 22.15
CA GLY A 53 -4.89 10.37 21.05
C GLY A 53 -4.16 11.55 20.39
N LEU A 54 -2.82 11.59 20.51
CA LEU A 54 -1.95 12.60 19.90
C LEU A 54 -1.41 12.07 18.57
N PHE A 55 -2.31 11.83 17.61
CA PHE A 55 -1.96 11.18 16.34
C PHE A 55 -1.10 12.05 15.43
N GLU A 56 -1.32 13.37 15.43
CA GLU A 56 -0.51 14.31 14.66
C GLU A 56 0.93 14.39 15.19
N GLU A 57 1.08 14.38 16.49
CA GLU A 57 2.39 14.37 17.15
C GLU A 57 3.11 13.04 16.90
N ALA A 58 2.40 11.91 16.96
CA ALA A 58 2.97 10.60 16.64
C ALA A 58 3.45 10.54 15.18
N PHE A 59 2.66 11.04 14.25
CA PHE A 59 3.07 11.17 12.84
C PHE A 59 4.34 12.02 12.70
N GLN A 60 4.42 13.16 13.39
CA GLN A 60 5.61 14.02 13.36
C GLN A 60 6.83 13.34 13.96
N ILE A 61 6.68 12.59 15.07
CA ILE A 61 7.74 11.84 15.72
C ILE A 61 8.35 10.83 14.76
N TYR A 62 7.52 9.96 14.16
CA TYR A 62 7.96 8.95 13.21
C TYR A 62 8.56 9.56 11.94
N SER A 63 7.89 10.56 11.36
CA SER A 63 8.36 11.24 10.15
C SER A 63 9.71 11.93 10.36
N LYS A 64 9.92 12.59 11.50
CA LYS A 64 11.20 13.23 11.84
C LYS A 64 12.33 12.22 12.05
N ALA A 65 12.01 11.05 12.59
CA ALA A 65 12.95 9.97 12.80
C ALA A 65 13.29 9.18 11.53
N GLY A 66 12.57 9.42 10.43
CA GLY A 66 12.72 8.66 9.18
C GLY A 66 12.07 7.29 9.22
N GLN A 67 11.24 6.99 10.23
CA GLN A 67 10.41 5.78 10.31
C GLN A 67 9.16 5.99 9.47
N ASN A 68 9.35 5.95 8.14
CA ASN A 68 8.32 6.36 7.18
C ASN A 68 7.14 5.38 7.11
N THR A 69 7.38 4.10 7.34
CA THR A 69 6.33 3.06 7.39
C THR A 69 5.40 3.29 8.57
N ASP A 70 5.96 3.52 9.76
CA ASP A 70 5.18 3.80 10.97
C ASP A 70 4.43 5.13 10.87
N ALA A 71 5.06 6.14 10.25
CA ALA A 71 4.38 7.41 9.96
C ALA A 71 3.20 7.21 9.00
N MET A 72 3.34 6.36 7.96
CA MET A 72 2.26 6.03 7.05
C MET A 72 1.12 5.31 7.78
N ASP A 73 1.45 4.34 8.67
CA ASP A 73 0.45 3.61 9.45
C ASP A 73 -0.38 4.57 10.33
N VAL A 74 0.26 5.55 10.97
CA VAL A 74 -0.46 6.59 11.73
C VAL A 74 -1.42 7.39 10.84
N LEU A 75 -1.02 7.72 9.60
CA LEU A 75 -1.89 8.45 8.66
C LEU A 75 -3.11 7.65 8.24
N VAL A 76 -2.95 6.34 8.00
CA VAL A 76 -4.03 5.50 7.46
C VAL A 76 -4.90 4.88 8.54
N GLU A 77 -4.35 4.52 9.70
CA GLU A 77 -5.07 3.81 10.76
C GLU A 77 -5.65 4.75 11.84
N HIS A 78 -4.95 5.82 12.17
CA HIS A 78 -5.33 6.71 13.28
C HIS A 78 -5.87 8.07 12.84
N ILE A 79 -5.19 8.74 11.89
CA ILE A 79 -5.67 10.01 11.33
C ILE A 79 -6.75 9.76 10.28
N VAL A 80 -6.71 8.59 9.64
CA VAL A 80 -7.67 8.11 8.61
C VAL A 80 -7.80 9.12 7.46
N SER A 81 -6.66 9.60 6.95
CA SER A 81 -6.61 10.57 5.85
C SER A 81 -5.84 10.04 4.66
N ILE A 82 -6.57 9.41 3.73
CA ILE A 82 -5.99 8.85 2.48
C ILE A 82 -5.35 9.96 1.62
N ASP A 83 -5.90 11.16 1.61
CA ASP A 83 -5.33 12.25 0.80
C ASP A 83 -3.97 12.72 1.35
N ARG A 84 -3.82 12.79 2.68
CA ARG A 84 -2.52 13.08 3.31
C ARG A 84 -1.53 11.94 3.11
N ALA A 85 -1.99 10.69 3.24
CA ALA A 85 -1.20 9.50 2.98
C ALA A 85 -0.70 9.47 1.52
N GLN A 86 -1.56 9.81 0.56
CA GLN A 86 -1.20 9.95 -0.85
C GLN A 86 -0.15 11.04 -1.08
N HIS A 87 -0.30 12.20 -0.42
CA HIS A 87 0.69 13.27 -0.49
C HIS A 87 2.04 12.84 0.10
N PHE A 88 2.02 12.14 1.22
CA PHE A 88 3.21 11.60 1.87
C PHE A 88 3.92 10.55 0.99
N ALA A 89 3.16 9.63 0.39
CA ALA A 89 3.69 8.64 -0.56
C ALA A 89 4.32 9.30 -1.80
N ASN A 90 3.67 10.31 -2.38
CA ASN A 90 4.22 11.06 -3.52
C ASN A 90 5.54 11.77 -3.17
N LYS A 91 5.66 12.31 -1.95
CA LYS A 91 6.86 13.03 -1.50
C LYS A 91 8.05 12.09 -1.31
N LEU A 92 7.83 10.92 -0.74
CA LEU A 92 8.89 9.96 -0.43
C LEU A 92 9.21 9.06 -1.62
N ASN A 93 8.18 8.66 -2.36
CA ASN A 93 8.24 7.74 -3.51
C ASN A 93 8.99 6.42 -3.20
N LEU A 94 8.69 5.82 -2.05
CA LEU A 94 9.26 4.56 -1.60
C LEU A 94 8.25 3.41 -1.83
N PRO A 95 8.69 2.25 -2.36
CA PRO A 95 7.81 1.10 -2.64
C PRO A 95 6.98 0.66 -1.42
N GLU A 96 7.60 0.52 -0.26
CA GLU A 96 6.92 0.12 0.97
C GLU A 96 5.81 1.09 1.40
N ILE A 97 5.97 2.38 1.12
CA ILE A 97 4.97 3.41 1.43
C ILE A 97 3.80 3.33 0.44
N TRP A 98 4.08 3.07 -0.84
CA TRP A 98 3.05 2.85 -1.85
C TRP A 98 2.24 1.58 -1.58
N SER A 99 2.89 0.50 -1.13
CA SER A 99 2.23 -0.75 -0.76
C SER A 99 1.25 -0.55 0.39
N ARG A 100 1.66 0.12 1.48
CA ARG A 100 0.78 0.44 2.61
C ARG A 100 -0.38 1.34 2.24
N LEU A 101 -0.13 2.36 1.41
CA LEU A 101 -1.20 3.20 0.86
C LEU A 101 -2.17 2.39 0.02
N GLY A 102 -1.66 1.50 -0.85
CA GLY A 102 -2.47 0.61 -1.68
C GLY A 102 -3.42 -0.25 -0.84
N LYS A 103 -2.93 -0.82 0.25
CA LYS A 103 -3.77 -1.59 1.18
C LYS A 103 -4.88 -0.73 1.81
N ALA A 104 -4.53 0.43 2.34
CA ALA A 104 -5.50 1.34 2.94
C ALA A 104 -6.55 1.85 1.93
N GLN A 105 -6.15 2.08 0.67
CA GLN A 105 -7.06 2.45 -0.41
C GLN A 105 -7.98 1.29 -0.78
N LEU A 106 -7.48 0.06 -0.80
CA LEU A 106 -8.26 -1.14 -1.08
C LEU A 106 -9.31 -1.39 0.00
N ASP A 107 -8.93 -1.29 1.27
CA ASP A 107 -9.82 -1.39 2.42
C ASP A 107 -10.92 -0.31 2.39
N GLY A 108 -10.58 0.88 1.89
CA GLY A 108 -11.51 1.99 1.65
C GLY A 108 -12.30 1.89 0.33
N LEU A 109 -12.24 0.76 -0.39
CA LEU A 109 -12.90 0.50 -1.68
C LEU A 109 -12.51 1.50 -2.79
N ARG A 110 -11.36 2.17 -2.66
CA ARG A 110 -10.77 3.01 -3.72
C ARG A 110 -9.95 2.14 -4.68
N VAL A 111 -10.62 1.20 -5.34
CA VAL A 111 -10.01 0.07 -6.07
C VAL A 111 -8.99 0.53 -7.12
N LYS A 112 -9.34 1.54 -7.93
CA LYS A 112 -8.45 2.09 -8.94
C LYS A 112 -7.17 2.66 -8.32
N ASP A 113 -7.31 3.51 -7.30
CA ASP A 113 -6.18 4.15 -6.64
C ASP A 113 -5.27 3.11 -5.95
N ALA A 114 -5.88 2.06 -5.37
CA ALA A 114 -5.16 0.96 -4.76
C ALA A 114 -4.28 0.20 -5.77
N MET A 115 -4.85 -0.15 -6.93
CA MET A 115 -4.09 -0.82 -7.99
C MET A 115 -2.96 0.06 -8.53
N ASP A 116 -3.22 1.37 -8.74
CA ASP A 116 -2.19 2.31 -9.15
C ASP A 116 -1.06 2.43 -8.11
N SER A 117 -1.39 2.36 -6.82
CA SER A 117 -0.41 2.36 -5.72
C SER A 117 0.42 1.06 -5.68
N TYR A 118 -0.22 -0.11 -5.81
CA TYR A 118 0.49 -1.39 -5.86
C TYR A 118 1.39 -1.52 -7.10
N VAL A 119 0.96 -0.98 -8.25
CA VAL A 119 1.80 -0.94 -9.46
C VAL A 119 3.05 -0.09 -9.23
N ARG A 120 2.93 1.06 -8.54
CA ARG A 120 4.08 1.89 -8.17
C ARG A 120 4.99 1.25 -7.14
N ALA A 121 4.42 0.45 -6.24
CA ALA A 121 5.14 -0.32 -5.25
C ALA A 121 5.86 -1.54 -5.85
N GLU A 122 5.49 -1.95 -7.07
CA GLU A 122 5.85 -3.26 -7.63
C GLU A 122 5.52 -4.40 -6.65
N ASP A 123 4.35 -4.32 -6.00
CA ASP A 123 3.92 -5.24 -4.93
C ASP A 123 2.77 -6.15 -5.40
N PRO A 124 3.04 -7.45 -5.67
CA PRO A 124 2.03 -8.42 -6.02
C PRO A 124 1.40 -9.12 -4.82
N SER A 125 1.82 -8.87 -3.56
CA SER A 125 1.49 -9.72 -2.40
C SER A 125 -0.01 -9.82 -2.11
N ASN A 126 -0.79 -8.81 -2.46
CA ASN A 126 -2.23 -8.77 -2.21
C ASN A 126 -3.07 -9.16 -3.43
N PHE A 127 -2.51 -9.90 -4.41
CA PHE A 127 -3.19 -10.15 -5.69
C PHE A 127 -4.54 -10.84 -5.55
N GLU A 128 -4.73 -11.74 -4.60
CA GLU A 128 -6.01 -12.44 -4.42
C GLU A 128 -7.14 -11.47 -4.06
N GLU A 129 -6.90 -10.61 -3.09
CA GLU A 129 -7.87 -9.62 -2.65
C GLU A 129 -8.11 -8.54 -3.72
N VAL A 130 -7.03 -8.10 -4.40
CA VAL A 130 -7.13 -7.15 -5.52
C VAL A 130 -8.00 -7.70 -6.65
N ILE A 131 -7.79 -8.96 -7.06
CA ILE A 131 -8.61 -9.62 -8.09
C ILE A 131 -10.08 -9.64 -7.66
N GLU A 132 -10.38 -10.15 -6.47
CA GLU A 132 -11.76 -10.28 -5.98
C GLU A 132 -12.49 -8.93 -5.95
N ILE A 133 -11.85 -7.90 -5.41
CA ILE A 133 -12.47 -6.57 -5.28
C ILE A 133 -12.57 -5.88 -6.64
N ALA A 134 -11.55 -6.00 -7.51
CA ALA A 134 -11.56 -5.39 -8.84
C ALA A 134 -12.63 -6.01 -9.75
N GLU A 135 -12.81 -7.33 -9.72
CA GLU A 135 -13.87 -8.02 -10.45
C GLU A 135 -15.27 -7.53 -10.03
N ARG A 136 -15.52 -7.46 -8.71
CA ARG A 136 -16.79 -6.93 -8.19
C ARG A 136 -17.04 -5.47 -8.56
N ALA A 137 -15.97 -4.69 -8.70
CA ALA A 137 -16.03 -3.28 -9.06
C ALA A 137 -16.07 -3.01 -10.57
N GLY A 138 -15.92 -4.06 -11.41
CA GLY A 138 -15.88 -3.93 -12.87
C GLY A 138 -14.69 -3.08 -13.36
N ARG A 139 -13.50 -3.31 -12.79
CA ARG A 139 -12.28 -2.54 -13.08
C ARG A 139 -11.25 -3.37 -13.86
N GLU A 140 -11.68 -3.93 -14.97
CA GLU A 140 -10.88 -4.84 -15.78
C GLU A 140 -9.59 -4.19 -16.32
N GLU A 141 -9.66 -2.96 -16.82
CA GLU A 141 -8.48 -2.27 -17.39
C GLU A 141 -7.42 -1.96 -16.35
N GLU A 142 -7.82 -1.53 -15.16
CA GLU A 142 -6.90 -1.32 -14.06
C GLU A 142 -6.32 -2.64 -13.55
N LEU A 143 -7.16 -3.68 -13.49
CA LEU A 143 -6.72 -5.02 -13.08
C LEU A 143 -5.72 -5.61 -14.08
N ILE A 144 -5.91 -5.45 -15.38
CA ILE A 144 -4.95 -5.88 -16.41
C ILE A 144 -3.57 -5.26 -16.14
N ARG A 145 -3.50 -3.96 -15.86
CA ARG A 145 -2.21 -3.29 -15.57
C ARG A 145 -1.55 -3.83 -14.30
N TYR A 146 -2.34 -4.07 -13.26
CA TYR A 146 -1.84 -4.64 -12.02
C TYR A 146 -1.33 -6.07 -12.24
N LEU A 147 -2.10 -6.95 -12.89
CA LEU A 147 -1.71 -8.33 -13.17
C LEU A 147 -0.50 -8.40 -14.11
N GLN A 148 -0.38 -7.46 -15.07
CA GLN A 148 0.78 -7.36 -15.94
C GLN A 148 2.07 -7.02 -15.15
N MET A 149 1.98 -6.24 -14.10
CA MET A 149 3.10 -6.02 -13.17
C MET A 149 3.36 -7.28 -12.33
N ALA A 150 2.32 -7.83 -11.71
CA ALA A 150 2.43 -8.95 -10.78
C ALA A 150 3.05 -10.20 -11.45
N ARG A 151 2.65 -10.55 -12.68
CA ARG A 151 3.18 -11.71 -13.43
C ARG A 151 4.66 -11.60 -13.77
N LYS A 152 5.26 -10.40 -13.78
CA LYS A 152 6.70 -10.21 -13.98
C LYS A 152 7.52 -10.56 -12.74
N LEU A 153 6.90 -10.45 -11.57
CA LEU A 153 7.55 -10.61 -10.27
C LEU A 153 7.30 -11.99 -9.65
N THR A 154 6.15 -12.60 -9.96
CA THR A 154 5.79 -13.92 -9.45
C THR A 154 5.13 -14.77 -10.53
N ARG A 155 5.36 -16.09 -10.47
CA ARG A 155 4.78 -17.08 -11.40
C ARG A 155 3.63 -17.82 -10.73
N GLU A 156 2.63 -17.09 -10.33
CA GLU A 156 1.42 -17.65 -9.74
C GLU A 156 0.39 -17.98 -10.83
N PRO A 157 -0.08 -19.24 -10.94
CA PRO A 157 -1.04 -19.63 -11.97
C PRO A 157 -2.33 -18.80 -11.96
N LYS A 158 -2.78 -18.39 -10.79
CA LYS A 158 -3.98 -17.57 -10.64
C LYS A 158 -3.82 -16.19 -11.29
N ILE A 159 -2.63 -15.58 -11.21
CA ILE A 159 -2.35 -14.28 -11.83
C ILE A 159 -2.44 -14.38 -13.35
N ASP A 160 -1.79 -15.37 -13.95
CA ASP A 160 -1.80 -15.56 -15.40
C ASP A 160 -3.20 -15.96 -15.90
N THR A 161 -3.93 -16.78 -15.14
CA THR A 161 -5.29 -17.21 -15.43
C THR A 161 -6.25 -16.02 -15.45
N GLU A 162 -6.25 -15.18 -14.40
CA GLU A 162 -7.09 -14.00 -14.34
C GLU A 162 -6.67 -12.92 -15.35
N TYR A 163 -5.37 -12.81 -15.65
CA TYR A 163 -4.88 -11.91 -16.69
C TYR A 163 -5.47 -12.26 -18.05
N ALA A 164 -5.44 -13.55 -18.44
CA ALA A 164 -6.05 -14.03 -19.68
C ALA A 164 -7.56 -13.75 -19.73
N TYR A 165 -8.26 -14.00 -18.62
CA TYR A 165 -9.70 -13.74 -18.53
C TYR A 165 -10.04 -12.25 -18.61
N CYS A 166 -9.27 -11.38 -17.93
CA CYS A 166 -9.46 -9.94 -18.02
C CYS A 166 -9.23 -9.40 -19.44
N LEU A 167 -8.22 -9.92 -20.16
CA LEU A 167 -8.00 -9.57 -21.56
C LEU A 167 -9.20 -9.93 -22.45
N ALA A 168 -9.81 -11.12 -22.18
CA ALA A 168 -11.03 -11.56 -22.89
C ALA A 168 -12.19 -10.60 -22.61
N LYS A 169 -12.45 -10.26 -21.36
CA LYS A 169 -13.52 -9.33 -20.94
C LYS A 169 -13.35 -7.93 -21.53
N ALA A 170 -12.12 -7.44 -21.58
CA ALA A 170 -11.78 -6.16 -22.18
C ALA A 170 -11.72 -6.18 -23.72
N HIS A 171 -12.05 -7.31 -24.37
CA HIS A 171 -11.96 -7.53 -25.82
C HIS A 171 -10.56 -7.25 -26.42
N ARG A 172 -9.49 -7.45 -25.62
CA ARG A 172 -8.10 -7.24 -26.03
C ARG A 172 -7.51 -8.52 -26.62
N LEU A 173 -8.08 -8.99 -27.72
CA LEU A 173 -7.73 -10.29 -28.32
C LEU A 173 -6.29 -10.34 -28.83
N SER A 174 -5.76 -9.25 -29.38
CA SER A 174 -4.37 -9.20 -29.84
C SER A 174 -3.37 -9.35 -28.69
N ASP A 175 -3.66 -8.72 -27.54
CA ASP A 175 -2.81 -8.85 -26.35
C ASP A 175 -2.91 -10.25 -25.75
N MET A 176 -4.07 -10.89 -25.88
CA MET A 176 -4.26 -12.28 -25.48
C MET A 176 -3.46 -13.24 -26.39
N GLU A 177 -3.46 -13.06 -27.71
CA GLU A 177 -2.65 -13.84 -28.64
C GLU A 177 -1.15 -13.71 -28.29
N GLU A 178 -0.69 -12.47 -28.07
CA GLU A 178 0.68 -12.21 -27.63
C GLU A 178 1.00 -12.94 -26.32
N PHE A 179 0.11 -12.81 -25.31
CA PHE A 179 0.25 -13.48 -24.02
C PHE A 179 0.35 -15.00 -24.16
N LEU A 180 -0.53 -15.63 -24.97
CA LEU A 180 -0.55 -17.08 -25.19
C LEU A 180 0.69 -17.56 -25.95
N SER A 181 1.30 -16.72 -26.78
CA SER A 181 2.57 -17.04 -27.46
C SER A 181 3.79 -17.00 -26.56
N MET A 182 3.70 -16.35 -25.40
CA MET A 182 4.76 -16.26 -24.41
C MET A 182 4.66 -17.43 -23.41
N THR A 183 5.77 -17.67 -22.66
CA THR A 183 5.75 -18.59 -21.53
C THR A 183 4.81 -18.07 -20.45
N ASN A 184 3.77 -18.83 -20.15
CA ASN A 184 2.79 -18.54 -19.10
C ASN A 184 2.45 -19.81 -18.31
N VAL A 185 1.76 -19.64 -17.18
CA VAL A 185 1.29 -20.73 -16.29
C VAL A 185 -0.23 -20.67 -16.10
N ALA A 186 -0.94 -20.02 -17.01
CA ALA A 186 -2.39 -19.91 -16.96
C ALA A 186 -3.09 -21.27 -17.14
N ASP A 187 -4.21 -21.45 -16.45
CA ASP A 187 -5.16 -22.54 -16.74
C ASP A 187 -6.03 -22.16 -17.96
N VAL A 188 -5.42 -22.36 -19.14
CA VAL A 188 -6.01 -21.94 -20.42
C VAL A 188 -7.35 -22.64 -20.70
N LEU A 189 -7.49 -23.92 -20.31
CA LEU A 189 -8.72 -24.68 -20.50
C LEU A 189 -9.85 -24.10 -19.64
N HIS A 190 -9.58 -23.86 -18.36
CA HIS A 190 -10.54 -23.24 -17.45
C HIS A 190 -11.00 -21.86 -17.94
N VAL A 191 -10.06 -21.00 -18.37
CA VAL A 191 -10.40 -19.68 -18.94
C VAL A 191 -11.22 -19.82 -20.22
N GLY A 192 -10.87 -20.78 -21.10
CA GLY A 192 -11.61 -21.04 -22.31
C GLY A 192 -13.07 -21.41 -22.06
N GLU A 193 -13.32 -22.30 -21.09
CA GLU A 193 -14.66 -22.68 -20.66
C GLU A 193 -15.43 -21.48 -20.05
N LYS A 194 -14.78 -20.71 -19.16
CA LYS A 194 -15.35 -19.50 -18.54
C LYS A 194 -15.76 -18.49 -19.60
N CYS A 195 -14.85 -18.20 -20.54
CA CYS A 195 -15.17 -17.30 -21.68
C CYS A 195 -16.32 -17.78 -22.54
N PHE A 196 -16.41 -19.09 -22.82
CA PHE A 196 -17.51 -19.67 -23.58
C PHE A 196 -18.86 -19.46 -22.87
N ASN A 197 -18.90 -19.73 -21.55
CA ASN A 197 -20.11 -19.56 -20.75
C ASN A 197 -20.57 -18.10 -20.66
N ASP A 198 -19.62 -17.16 -20.68
CA ASP A 198 -19.87 -15.72 -20.65
C ASP A 198 -20.17 -15.11 -22.04
N GLY A 199 -20.20 -15.94 -23.10
CA GLY A 199 -20.49 -15.50 -24.46
C GLY A 199 -19.31 -14.83 -25.17
N LEU A 200 -18.09 -14.91 -24.62
CA LEU A 200 -16.85 -14.38 -25.19
C LEU A 200 -16.23 -15.39 -26.19
N TYR A 201 -16.99 -15.75 -27.23
CA TYR A 201 -16.67 -16.89 -28.12
C TYR A 201 -15.36 -16.73 -28.89
N GLU A 202 -14.98 -15.52 -29.29
CA GLU A 202 -13.73 -15.29 -30.01
C GLU A 202 -12.51 -15.56 -29.11
N ALA A 203 -12.57 -15.07 -27.85
CA ALA A 203 -11.55 -15.33 -26.84
C ALA A 203 -11.47 -16.82 -26.49
N SER A 204 -12.61 -17.46 -26.30
CA SER A 204 -12.70 -18.91 -26.02
C SER A 204 -12.07 -19.72 -27.15
N ARG A 205 -12.34 -19.37 -28.41
CA ARG A 205 -11.75 -20.02 -29.58
C ARG A 205 -10.22 -19.88 -29.59
N LEU A 206 -9.69 -18.68 -29.30
CA LEU A 206 -8.24 -18.46 -29.26
C LEU A 206 -7.59 -19.32 -28.17
N LEU A 207 -8.18 -19.35 -26.99
CA LEU A 207 -7.70 -20.13 -25.84
C LEU A 207 -7.65 -21.62 -26.18
N PHE A 208 -8.74 -22.22 -26.71
CA PHE A 208 -8.75 -23.64 -27.10
C PHE A 208 -7.84 -23.96 -28.28
N SER A 209 -7.51 -23.00 -29.14
CA SER A 209 -6.58 -23.22 -30.24
C SER A 209 -5.12 -23.16 -29.82
N SER A 210 -4.81 -22.68 -28.60
CA SER A 210 -3.46 -22.57 -28.06
C SER A 210 -3.01 -23.80 -27.22
N VAL A 211 -3.93 -24.74 -26.99
CA VAL A 211 -3.70 -26.01 -26.26
C VAL A 211 -3.42 -27.11 -27.28
#